data_fddc8d9ed145976633c585e5fec2a07f
#
_entry.id   fddc8d9ed145976633c585e5fec2a07f
#
_cell.length_a   1.000
_cell.length_b   1.000
_cell.length_c   1.000
_cell.angle_alpha   90.00
_cell.angle_beta   90.00
_cell.angle_gamma   90.00
#
_symmetry.space_group_name_H-M   'P 1'
#
loop_
_entity.id
_entity.type
_entity.pdbx_description
1 polymer ?
#
loop_
_entity_poly.entity_id
_entity_poly.type
_entity_poly.pdbx_seq_one_letter_code
_entity_poly.pdbx_strand_id
1 'polypeptide(L)'
;MRMLRALVGRPKKRQITSSEKDNQPKPSQSFVEGSSSPDFPDGVEVLHDCPDATVDICFVHGLTGDRITTWTAQGQYNPWPKTLLPSKLSKARILTYGYDAYVVRKSVPGSNRLIDHATNLLNDLTTDRVLHNAASRPIIFVTHSLGGLVCKKAILSSRNSPDAHLRNIFNCTRGVIFMGTPHKGS
;
A
#
# COMPACT_ATOMS: atom_id res chain seq x y z
N MET A 1 -34.72 -23.53 -63.03
CA MET A 1 -36.14 -23.50 -63.36
C MET A 1 -36.83 -22.46 -62.50
N ARG A 2 -37.44 -21.46 -63.21
CA ARG A 2 -38.40 -20.43 -62.80
C ARG A 2 -38.03 -19.48 -61.63
N MET A 3 -37.67 -18.25 -61.88
CA MET A 3 -38.46 -17.03 -62.32
C MET A 3 -39.52 -16.65 -61.30
N LEU A 4 -39.64 -15.53 -60.88
CA LEU A 4 -39.87 -14.08 -61.17
C LEU A 4 -40.72 -13.57 -59.99
N ARG A 5 -40.83 -12.37 -59.60
CA ARG A 5 -40.83 -11.02 -60.19
C ARG A 5 -40.83 -9.95 -59.06
N ALA A 6 -40.28 -8.87 -59.41
CA ALA A 6 -40.33 -7.56 -58.74
C ALA A 6 -41.71 -6.92 -58.75
N LEU A 7 -41.99 -5.98 -57.87
CA LEU A 7 -42.81 -4.82 -58.14
C LEU A 7 -42.39 -3.59 -57.31
N VAL A 8 -42.14 -2.58 -58.03
CA VAL A 8 -41.77 -1.21 -57.80
C VAL A 8 -42.99 -0.38 -57.31
N GLY A 9 -42.76 0.59 -56.51
CA GLY A 9 -43.71 1.62 -56.14
C GLY A 9 -43.07 2.85 -55.51
N ARG A 10 -42.87 3.89 -56.28
CA ARG A 10 -42.42 5.25 -55.94
C ARG A 10 -43.63 6.16 -55.70
N PRO A 11 -43.45 7.48 -55.44
CA PRO A 11 -43.27 8.22 -54.17
C PRO A 11 -44.42 9.22 -53.94
N LYS A 12 -44.50 9.83 -52.75
CA LYS A 12 -45.23 11.10 -52.58
C LYS A 12 -44.48 12.09 -51.73
N LYS A 13 -44.31 13.29 -52.32
CA LYS A 13 -43.74 14.50 -51.79
C LYS A 13 -44.77 15.30 -50.96
N ARG A 14 -44.19 16.24 -50.16
CA ARG A 14 -44.71 17.50 -49.55
C ARG A 14 -45.36 17.30 -48.18
N GLN A 15 -45.05 18.14 -47.19
CA GLN A 15 -44.91 19.59 -47.15
C GLN A 15 -44.11 20.03 -45.92
N ILE A 16 -43.41 21.15 -46.11
CA ILE A 16 -42.64 21.94 -45.11
C ILE A 16 -43.64 22.77 -44.30
N THR A 17 -43.52 22.78 -42.98
CA THR A 17 -43.92 23.92 -42.14
C THR A 17 -42.89 24.07 -41.00
N SER A 18 -42.30 25.27 -41.00
CA SER A 18 -41.38 25.79 -40.02
C SER A 18 -42.04 26.05 -38.66
N SER A 19 -41.41 25.67 -37.58
CA SER A 19 -41.44 26.42 -36.33
C SER A 19 -40.20 26.11 -35.53
N GLU A 20 -39.33 27.10 -35.48
CA GLU A 20 -38.23 27.20 -34.55
C GLU A 20 -38.75 27.14 -33.13
N LYS A 21 -38.20 26.25 -32.34
CA LYS A 21 -38.16 26.37 -30.88
C LYS A 21 -36.79 26.00 -30.39
N ASP A 22 -36.16 26.99 -29.80
CA ASP A 22 -34.98 26.96 -28.99
C ASP A 22 -34.89 25.66 -28.15
N ASN A 23 -33.87 24.88 -28.39
CA ASN A 23 -33.41 23.85 -27.47
C ASN A 23 -31.96 24.13 -27.14
N GLN A 24 -31.76 24.87 -26.05
CA GLN A 24 -30.47 24.89 -25.35
C GLN A 24 -30.13 23.46 -24.88
N PRO A 25 -28.90 23.01 -25.09
CA PRO A 25 -28.46 21.74 -24.52
C PRO A 25 -28.28 21.91 -22.99
N LYS A 26 -29.02 21.11 -22.23
CA LYS A 26 -28.77 20.92 -20.80
C LYS A 26 -27.34 20.37 -20.60
N PRO A 27 -26.58 20.90 -19.63
CA PRO A 27 -25.30 20.34 -19.30
C PRO A 27 -25.51 18.91 -18.79
N SER A 28 -24.96 17.94 -19.48
CA SER A 28 -24.78 16.57 -19.00
C SER A 28 -23.89 16.61 -17.76
N GLN A 29 -24.48 16.39 -16.60
CA GLN A 29 -23.74 16.08 -15.40
C GLN A 29 -23.07 14.70 -15.63
N SER A 30 -21.79 14.75 -15.95
CA SER A 30 -20.93 13.59 -15.84
C SER A 30 -20.81 13.27 -14.34
N PHE A 31 -21.52 12.25 -13.91
CA PHE A 31 -21.22 11.59 -12.65
C PHE A 31 -19.84 10.95 -12.81
N VAL A 32 -18.82 11.62 -12.27
CA VAL A 32 -17.56 10.99 -11.97
C VAL A 32 -17.84 10.10 -10.79
N GLU A 33 -18.13 8.82 -11.05
CA GLU A 33 -17.97 7.78 -10.03
C GLU A 33 -16.50 7.73 -9.65
N GLY A 34 -16.15 8.52 -8.65
CA GLY A 34 -14.91 8.34 -7.92
C GLY A 34 -14.99 6.99 -7.23
N SER A 35 -14.46 5.94 -7.85
CA SER A 35 -14.11 4.74 -7.12
C SER A 35 -12.97 5.13 -6.16
N SER A 36 -13.33 5.56 -4.97
CA SER A 36 -12.40 5.67 -3.86
C SER A 36 -11.95 4.23 -3.55
N SER A 37 -10.81 3.83 -4.09
CA SER A 37 -10.07 2.71 -3.52
C SER A 37 -9.94 3.00 -2.02
N PRO A 38 -10.15 1.99 -1.13
CA PRO A 38 -9.95 2.19 0.29
C PRO A 38 -8.55 2.78 0.50
N ASP A 39 -8.51 3.93 1.17
CA ASP A 39 -7.26 4.63 1.47
C ASP A 39 -6.48 3.78 2.47
N PHE A 40 -5.54 2.99 1.96
CA PHE A 40 -4.66 2.19 2.80
C PHE A 40 -3.58 3.12 3.34
N PRO A 41 -3.44 3.23 4.67
CA PRO A 41 -2.41 4.05 5.27
C PRO A 41 -1.03 3.43 4.97
N ASP A 42 -0.35 4.00 3.96
CA ASP A 42 0.97 3.58 3.53
C ASP A 42 2.10 4.30 4.29
N GLY A 43 3.31 3.74 4.23
CA GLY A 43 4.51 4.34 4.77
C GLY A 43 4.71 4.15 6.27
N VAL A 44 5.71 4.85 6.81
CA VAL A 44 6.10 4.78 8.22
C VAL A 44 5.16 5.64 9.07
N GLU A 45 4.69 5.09 10.20
CA GLU A 45 4.00 5.83 11.24
C GLU A 45 4.70 5.62 12.58
N VAL A 46 4.86 6.72 13.33
CA VAL A 46 5.44 6.70 14.67
C VAL A 46 4.37 6.41 15.70
N LEU A 47 4.40 5.22 16.29
CA LEU A 47 3.49 4.83 17.37
C LEU A 47 3.91 5.40 18.72
N HIS A 48 5.22 5.48 18.97
CA HIS A 48 5.82 6.07 20.15
C HIS A 48 7.15 6.69 19.79
N ASP A 49 7.29 7.98 20.04
CA ASP A 49 8.56 8.68 19.91
C ASP A 49 9.30 8.72 21.23
N CYS A 50 10.64 8.66 21.16
CA CYS A 50 11.53 8.75 22.30
C CYS A 50 12.77 9.56 21.87
N PRO A 51 12.92 10.81 22.34
CA PRO A 51 13.99 11.70 21.90
C PRO A 51 15.40 11.14 22.13
N ASP A 52 15.60 10.37 23.20
CA ASP A 52 16.85 9.71 23.54
C ASP A 52 16.87 8.20 23.18
N ALA A 53 16.07 7.80 22.20
CA ALA A 53 15.99 6.42 21.76
C ALA A 53 17.34 5.88 21.30
N THR A 54 17.65 4.68 21.77
CA THR A 54 18.87 3.92 21.41
C THR A 54 18.59 2.80 20.40
N VAL A 55 17.32 2.52 20.11
CA VAL A 55 16.86 1.50 19.17
C VAL A 55 15.54 1.92 18.53
N ASP A 56 15.40 1.63 17.23
CA ASP A 56 14.10 1.66 16.54
C ASP A 56 13.52 0.25 16.51
N ILE A 57 12.20 0.12 16.77
CA ILE A 57 11.46 -1.13 16.60
C ILE A 57 10.40 -0.88 15.54
N CYS A 58 10.51 -1.54 14.39
CA CYS A 58 9.61 -1.36 13.25
C CYS A 58 8.70 -2.57 13.06
N PHE A 59 7.41 -2.36 13.13
CA PHE A 59 6.37 -3.36 12.95
C PHE A 59 5.91 -3.39 11.49
N VAL A 60 5.89 -4.55 10.84
CA VAL A 60 5.51 -4.74 9.42
C VAL A 60 4.40 -5.77 9.33
N HIS A 61 3.21 -5.34 8.88
CA HIS A 61 2.01 -6.18 8.82
C HIS A 61 2.02 -7.20 7.68
N GLY A 62 1.01 -8.06 7.63
CA GLY A 62 0.84 -9.11 6.62
C GLY A 62 -0.19 -8.78 5.55
N LEU A 63 -0.58 -9.80 4.77
CA LEU A 63 -1.41 -9.70 3.56
C LEU A 63 -2.83 -9.16 3.80
N THR A 64 -3.42 -9.40 4.95
CA THR A 64 -4.84 -9.08 5.24
C THR A 64 -5.02 -8.01 6.29
N GLY A 65 -3.95 -7.36 6.72
CA GLY A 65 -3.98 -6.32 7.73
C GLY A 65 -3.49 -4.98 7.20
N ASP A 66 -3.45 -4.03 8.09
CA ASP A 66 -2.80 -2.73 7.90
C ASP A 66 -1.84 -2.45 9.06
N ARG A 67 -1.17 -1.30 9.01
CA ARG A 67 -0.17 -0.91 9.99
C ARG A 67 -0.70 -0.66 11.40
N ILE A 68 -2.03 -0.59 11.60
CA ILE A 68 -2.67 -0.35 12.88
C ILE A 68 -3.45 -1.58 13.35
N THR A 69 -4.41 -2.05 12.54
CA THR A 69 -5.34 -3.12 12.94
C THR A 69 -4.65 -4.45 13.17
N THR A 70 -3.57 -4.75 12.44
CA THR A 70 -2.77 -5.97 12.67
C THR A 70 -2.24 -6.06 14.10
N TRP A 71 -1.97 -4.94 14.72
CA TRP A 71 -1.37 -4.85 16.05
C TRP A 71 -2.37 -4.44 17.13
N THR A 72 -3.65 -4.31 16.78
CA THR A 72 -4.72 -3.93 17.72
C THR A 72 -5.52 -5.17 18.12
N ALA A 73 -5.56 -5.45 19.42
CA ALA A 73 -6.34 -6.57 19.94
C ALA A 73 -7.84 -6.28 19.84
N GLN A 74 -8.64 -7.33 19.70
CA GLN A 74 -10.09 -7.20 19.62
C GLN A 74 -10.63 -6.40 20.83
N GLY A 75 -11.48 -5.41 20.57
CA GLY A 75 -12.05 -4.56 21.59
C GLY A 75 -11.11 -3.46 22.12
N GLN A 76 -9.93 -3.30 21.53
CA GLN A 76 -9.00 -2.21 21.85
C GLN A 76 -9.00 -1.14 20.74
N TYR A 77 -8.70 0.11 21.10
CA TYR A 77 -8.63 1.24 20.17
C TYR A 77 -7.21 1.51 19.66
N ASN A 78 -6.21 1.09 20.41
CA ASN A 78 -4.81 1.36 20.09
C ASN A 78 -4.02 0.07 19.86
N PRO A 79 -3.03 0.08 18.96
CA PRO A 79 -2.13 -1.04 18.78
C PRO A 79 -1.33 -1.31 20.07
N TRP A 80 -1.20 -2.59 20.44
CA TRP A 80 -0.48 -2.99 21.65
C TRP A 80 1.00 -2.54 21.68
N PRO A 81 1.72 -2.40 20.55
CA PRO A 81 3.06 -1.83 20.59
C PRO A 81 3.10 -0.42 21.15
N LYS A 82 2.08 0.40 20.85
CA LYS A 82 1.94 1.75 21.37
C LYS A 82 1.65 1.79 22.87
N THR A 83 0.87 0.85 23.36
CA THR A 83 0.35 0.88 24.74
C THR A 83 1.22 0.12 25.74
N LEU A 84 1.86 -0.97 25.31
CA LEU A 84 2.56 -1.87 26.21
C LEU A 84 4.09 -1.71 26.20
N LEU A 85 4.68 -1.43 25.03
CA LEU A 85 6.13 -1.42 24.90
C LEU A 85 6.82 -0.22 25.55
N PRO A 86 6.31 1.02 25.52
CA PRO A 86 7.01 2.17 26.08
C PRO A 86 7.37 2.01 27.57
N SER A 87 6.48 1.39 28.36
CA SER A 87 6.73 1.13 29.77
C SER A 87 7.80 0.07 30.03
N LYS A 88 8.11 -0.77 29.05
CA LYS A 88 9.08 -1.87 29.14
C LYS A 88 10.39 -1.55 28.44
N LEU A 89 10.34 -0.70 27.42
CA LEU A 89 11.44 -0.35 26.53
C LEU A 89 11.54 1.17 26.43
N SER A 90 11.89 1.83 27.53
CA SER A 90 11.85 3.28 27.70
C SER A 90 12.76 4.04 26.73
N LYS A 91 13.74 3.37 26.09
CA LYS A 91 14.66 3.94 25.11
C LYS A 91 14.45 3.40 23.70
N ALA A 92 13.24 2.93 23.40
CA ALA A 92 12.86 2.50 22.07
C ALA A 92 11.91 3.49 21.40
N ARG A 93 12.23 3.88 20.17
CA ARG A 93 11.27 4.50 19.26
C ARG A 93 10.51 3.39 18.55
N ILE A 94 9.17 3.47 18.55
CA ILE A 94 8.30 2.40 18.04
C ILE A 94 7.61 2.90 16.78
N LEU A 95 7.83 2.18 15.69
CA LEU A 95 7.35 2.48 14.35
C LEU A 95 6.43 1.36 13.87
N THR A 96 5.49 1.70 13.00
CA THR A 96 4.79 0.72 12.18
C THR A 96 4.89 1.12 10.71
N TYR A 97 4.88 0.13 9.81
CA TYR A 97 4.96 0.33 8.37
C TYR A 97 3.73 -0.23 7.69
N GLY A 98 3.09 0.62 6.86
CA GLY A 98 1.95 0.28 6.02
C GLY A 98 2.32 0.11 4.56
N TYR A 99 1.65 -0.82 3.88
CA TYR A 99 1.68 -1.01 2.45
C TYR A 99 0.38 -1.66 1.96
N ASP A 100 -0.02 -1.40 0.71
CA ASP A 100 -1.22 -2.01 0.14
C ASP A 100 -1.00 -3.51 -0.13
N ALA A 101 -1.27 -4.31 0.88
CA ALA A 101 -1.18 -5.77 0.78
C ALA A 101 -2.35 -6.39 -0.04
N TYR A 102 -3.46 -5.67 -0.26
CA TYR A 102 -4.64 -6.17 -0.98
C TYR A 102 -4.35 -6.40 -2.46
N VAL A 103 -3.49 -5.60 -3.01
CA VAL A 103 -3.07 -5.68 -4.41
C VAL A 103 -2.31 -6.97 -4.70
N VAL A 104 -1.61 -7.54 -3.72
CA VAL A 104 -0.94 -8.86 -3.85
C VAL A 104 -1.95 -9.99 -4.04
N ARG A 105 -3.17 -9.86 -3.49
CA ARG A 105 -4.20 -10.91 -3.51
C ARG A 105 -4.98 -11.02 -4.82
N LYS A 106 -5.15 -9.92 -5.56
CA LYS A 106 -6.09 -9.84 -6.71
C LYS A 106 -5.48 -9.93 -8.10
N SER A 107 -4.19 -9.94 -8.25
CA SER A 107 -3.57 -9.93 -9.58
C SER A 107 -2.42 -10.93 -9.70
N VAL A 108 -2.18 -11.36 -10.92
CA VAL A 108 -1.13 -12.25 -11.44
C VAL A 108 0.10 -12.45 -10.54
N PRO A 109 0.73 -13.65 -10.49
CA PRO A 109 1.74 -14.07 -9.50
C PRO A 109 2.84 -13.02 -9.27
N GLY A 110 2.82 -12.44 -8.08
CA GLY A 110 3.39 -11.14 -7.81
C GLY A 110 4.77 -11.14 -7.19
N SER A 111 5.80 -11.76 -7.78
CA SER A 111 7.19 -11.52 -7.37
C SER A 111 7.56 -10.02 -7.47
N ASN A 112 7.06 -9.33 -8.49
CA ASN A 112 7.33 -7.90 -8.72
C ASN A 112 6.76 -7.03 -7.58
N ARG A 113 5.56 -7.32 -7.11
CA ARG A 113 4.92 -6.54 -6.03
C ARG A 113 5.58 -6.70 -4.68
N LEU A 114 6.05 -7.91 -4.36
CA LEU A 114 6.88 -8.11 -3.15
C LEU A 114 8.15 -7.26 -3.21
N ILE A 115 8.74 -7.15 -4.41
CA ILE A 115 9.91 -6.31 -4.65
C ILE A 115 9.56 -4.84 -4.48
N ASP A 116 8.42 -4.39 -5.03
CA ASP A 116 7.96 -3.00 -4.93
C ASP A 116 7.71 -2.60 -3.47
N HIS A 117 6.97 -3.42 -2.71
CA HIS A 117 6.74 -3.19 -1.28
C HIS A 117 8.03 -3.19 -0.46
N ALA A 118 8.97 -4.07 -0.79
CA ALA A 118 10.26 -4.10 -0.13
C ALA A 118 11.11 -2.86 -0.45
N THR A 119 11.04 -2.38 -1.69
CA THR A 119 11.73 -1.15 -2.12
C THR A 119 11.14 0.07 -1.44
N ASN A 120 9.80 0.16 -1.37
CA ASN A 120 9.12 1.25 -0.67
C ASN A 120 9.45 1.24 0.82
N LEU A 121 9.36 0.07 1.50
CA LEU A 121 9.78 -0.06 2.90
C LEU A 121 11.21 0.46 3.12
N LEU A 122 12.14 0.06 2.25
CA LEU A 122 13.54 0.47 2.36
C LEU A 122 13.70 1.98 2.21
N ASN A 123 13.06 2.58 1.22
CA ASN A 123 13.15 4.02 0.94
C ASN A 123 12.49 4.87 2.03
N ASP A 124 11.25 4.52 2.41
CA ASP A 124 10.47 5.26 3.40
C ASP A 124 11.14 5.22 4.77
N LEU A 125 11.61 4.03 5.17
CA LEU A 125 12.29 3.85 6.45
C LEU A 125 13.65 4.57 6.47
N THR A 126 14.39 4.56 5.36
CA THR A 126 15.65 5.32 5.23
C THR A 126 15.39 6.81 5.38
N THR A 127 14.37 7.33 4.69
CA THR A 127 13.97 8.75 4.73
C THR A 127 13.54 9.15 6.14
N ASP A 128 12.64 8.39 6.77
CA ASP A 128 12.17 8.64 8.13
C ASP A 128 13.35 8.70 9.12
N ARG A 129 14.27 7.74 9.04
CA ARG A 129 15.41 7.66 9.95
C ARG A 129 16.41 8.81 9.77
N VAL A 130 16.59 9.30 8.54
CA VAL A 130 17.41 10.49 8.27
C VAL A 130 16.76 11.73 8.88
N LEU A 131 15.46 11.93 8.66
CA LEU A 131 14.70 13.07 9.20
C LEU A 131 14.73 13.13 10.73
N HIS A 132 14.82 11.98 11.40
CA HIS A 132 14.84 11.88 12.87
C HIS A 132 16.25 11.65 13.45
N ASN A 133 17.32 11.93 12.70
CA ASN A 133 18.72 11.72 13.13
C ASN A 133 18.97 10.29 13.65
N ALA A 134 18.29 9.30 13.08
CA ALA A 134 18.36 7.90 13.48
C ALA A 134 19.10 7.00 12.48
N ALA A 135 19.77 7.57 11.47
CA ALA A 135 20.38 6.80 10.38
C ALA A 135 21.36 5.71 10.85
N SER A 136 22.06 5.93 11.97
CA SER A 136 22.99 4.95 12.57
C SER A 136 22.41 4.18 13.76
N ARG A 137 21.16 4.46 14.17
CA ARG A 137 20.55 3.80 15.32
C ARG A 137 20.27 2.32 15.00
N PRO A 138 20.51 1.39 15.92
CA PRO A 138 20.06 0.01 15.79
C PRO A 138 18.59 -0.10 15.45
N ILE A 139 18.22 -1.10 14.61
CA ILE A 139 16.83 -1.38 14.28
C ILE A 139 16.52 -2.86 14.47
N ILE A 140 15.32 -3.13 15.02
CA ILE A 140 14.73 -4.45 15.16
C ILE A 140 13.40 -4.46 14.40
N PHE A 141 13.19 -5.44 13.54
CA PHE A 141 11.92 -5.64 12.86
C PHE A 141 11.05 -6.66 13.59
N VAL A 142 9.76 -6.36 13.70
CA VAL A 142 8.72 -7.30 14.15
C VAL A 142 7.74 -7.46 13.00
N THR A 143 7.67 -8.66 12.43
CA THR A 143 6.97 -8.88 11.16
C THR A 143 5.88 -9.93 11.32
N HIS A 144 4.74 -9.70 10.68
CA HIS A 144 3.63 -10.64 10.67
C HIS A 144 3.41 -11.20 9.26
N SER A 145 3.27 -12.53 9.15
CA SER A 145 2.90 -13.23 7.90
C SER A 145 3.75 -12.78 6.70
N LEU A 146 3.13 -12.29 5.61
CA LEU A 146 3.81 -11.81 4.40
C LEU A 146 4.80 -10.67 4.67
N GLY A 147 4.55 -9.83 5.68
CA GLY A 147 5.46 -8.75 6.07
C GLY A 147 6.88 -9.21 6.37
N GLY A 148 7.03 -10.47 6.81
CA GLY A 148 8.36 -11.06 6.98
C GLY A 148 9.11 -11.28 5.67
N LEU A 149 8.41 -11.60 4.58
CA LEU A 149 9.03 -11.73 3.26
C LEU A 149 9.39 -10.35 2.68
N VAL A 150 8.50 -9.36 2.86
CA VAL A 150 8.76 -7.95 2.49
C VAL A 150 10.02 -7.45 3.21
N CYS A 151 10.08 -7.64 4.53
CA CYS A 151 11.22 -7.23 5.35
C CYS A 151 12.53 -7.94 4.93
N LYS A 152 12.51 -9.26 4.73
CA LYS A 152 13.68 -10.02 4.24
C LYS A 152 14.18 -9.48 2.91
N LYS A 153 13.27 -9.21 1.97
CA LYS A 153 13.63 -8.65 0.66
C LYS A 153 14.18 -7.23 0.78
N ALA A 154 13.60 -6.38 1.63
CA ALA A 154 14.10 -5.03 1.90
C ALA A 154 15.53 -5.06 2.48
N ILE A 155 15.78 -5.91 3.49
CA ILE A 155 17.11 -6.08 4.09
C ILE A 155 18.13 -6.59 3.06
N LEU A 156 17.73 -7.54 2.21
CA LEU A 156 18.61 -8.05 1.15
C LEU A 156 18.90 -6.99 0.07
N SER A 157 17.90 -6.21 -0.32
CA SER A 157 18.07 -5.08 -1.23
C SER A 157 18.98 -4.01 -0.63
N SER A 158 18.79 -3.69 0.65
CA SER A 158 19.66 -2.79 1.41
C SER A 158 21.11 -3.25 1.40
N ARG A 159 21.35 -4.53 1.73
CA ARG A 159 22.70 -5.13 1.72
C ARG A 159 23.42 -4.96 0.41
N ASN A 160 22.72 -5.14 -0.70
CA ASN A 160 23.27 -5.12 -2.05
C ASN A 160 23.22 -3.73 -2.71
N SER A 161 22.73 -2.71 -2.01
CA SER A 161 22.61 -1.36 -2.56
C SER A 161 23.99 -0.71 -2.70
N PRO A 162 24.27 -0.04 -3.83
CA PRO A 162 25.45 0.83 -3.98
C PRO A 162 25.31 2.11 -3.13
N ASP A 163 24.08 2.53 -2.82
CA ASP A 163 23.81 3.71 -2.01
C ASP A 163 24.06 3.42 -0.51
N ALA A 164 24.96 4.21 0.09
CA ALA A 164 25.33 4.07 1.49
C ALA A 164 24.15 4.32 2.45
N HIS A 165 23.24 5.25 2.11
CA HIS A 165 22.07 5.54 2.94
C HIS A 165 21.10 4.36 2.98
N LEU A 166 20.82 3.75 1.82
CA LEU A 166 20.01 2.56 1.75
C LEU A 166 20.68 1.36 2.43
N ARG A 167 22.00 1.22 2.29
CA ARG A 167 22.78 0.14 2.92
C ARG A 167 22.78 0.21 4.45
N ASN A 168 22.55 1.38 5.02
CA ASN A 168 22.48 1.57 6.46
C ASN A 168 21.34 0.79 7.14
N ILE A 169 20.24 0.50 6.45
CA ILE A 169 19.18 -0.34 7.02
C ILE A 169 19.74 -1.73 7.34
N PHE A 170 20.48 -2.36 6.42
CA PHE A 170 21.15 -3.63 6.68
C PHE A 170 22.19 -3.52 7.80
N ASN A 171 23.04 -2.52 7.76
CA ASN A 171 24.11 -2.32 8.74
C ASN A 171 23.59 -2.11 10.16
N CYS A 172 22.44 -1.45 10.31
CA CYS A 172 21.80 -1.15 11.58
C CYS A 172 20.85 -2.26 12.05
N THR A 173 20.45 -3.20 11.20
CA THR A 173 19.56 -4.30 11.59
C THR A 173 20.25 -5.21 12.61
N ARG A 174 19.64 -5.37 13.79
CA ARG A 174 20.14 -6.24 14.87
C ARG A 174 19.31 -7.50 15.04
N GLY A 175 18.07 -7.52 14.54
CA GLY A 175 17.22 -8.68 14.62
C GLY A 175 15.94 -8.53 13.81
N VAL A 176 15.34 -9.68 13.49
CA VAL A 176 14.01 -9.76 12.87
C VAL A 176 13.22 -10.82 13.63
N ILE A 177 12.06 -10.42 14.16
CA ILE A 177 11.10 -11.32 14.79
C ILE A 177 10.04 -11.68 13.73
N PHE A 178 9.88 -12.97 13.46
CA PHE A 178 8.93 -13.48 12.49
C PHE A 178 7.72 -14.11 13.19
N MET A 179 6.55 -13.52 12.98
CA MET A 179 5.27 -14.02 13.49
C MET A 179 4.49 -14.63 12.33
N GLY A 180 4.56 -15.95 12.18
CA GLY A 180 3.83 -16.69 11.15
C GLY A 180 4.28 -16.42 9.70
N THR A 181 5.54 -16.10 9.49
CA THR A 181 6.08 -15.85 8.13
C THR A 181 6.24 -17.15 7.34
N PRO A 182 5.69 -17.25 6.11
CA PRO A 182 5.78 -18.46 5.29
C PRO A 182 7.15 -18.56 4.59
N HIS A 183 8.19 -18.98 5.30
CA HIS A 183 9.57 -19.02 4.80
C HIS A 183 9.80 -19.97 3.63
N LYS A 184 8.98 -21.01 3.48
CA LYS A 184 9.09 -22.04 2.44
C LYS A 184 8.02 -21.93 1.36
N GLY A 185 7.23 -20.86 1.39
CA GLY A 185 6.01 -20.72 0.62
C GLY A 185 4.80 -21.34 1.35
N SER A 186 3.63 -21.10 0.85
CA SER A 186 2.34 -21.64 1.35
C SER A 186 1.67 -22.43 0.24
#